data_5581a119eb8fbdeb83cbb4f6754cdd18
#
_entry.id   5581a119eb8fbdeb83cbb4f6754cdd18
#
_cell.length_a   1.000
_cell.length_b   1.000
_cell.length_c   1.000
_cell.angle_alpha   90.00
_cell.angle_beta   90.00
_cell.angle_gamma   90.00
#
_symmetry.space_group_name_H-M   'P 1'
#
loop_
_entity.id
_entity.type
_entity.pdbx_description
1 polymer ?
#
loop_
_entity_poly.entity_id
_entity_poly.type
_entity_poly.pdbx_seq_one_letter_code
_entity_poly.pdbx_strand_id
1 'polypeptide(L)'
;MKIKLACGTDNGTEFTNVHFGSSKYFLIYEFNLETKDLEFLKKIENSTPEEEKHGDTKKAKSVSELLKNVFVLAAFRYGPNIVRIKKRFVPIISREKNIGKTLSKIKLLSDKIKSEIEKEKGIDKEIIYIKKEE
;
A
#
# COMPACT_ATOMS: atom_id res chain seq x y z
N MET A 1 -0.51 -17.90 -6.10
CA MET A 1 -1.38 -16.97 -5.37
C MET A 1 -1.24 -15.57 -5.94
N LYS A 2 -2.34 -15.01 -6.35
CA LYS A 2 -2.38 -13.64 -6.85
C LYS A 2 -2.98 -12.73 -5.80
N ILE A 3 -2.34 -11.60 -5.56
CA ILE A 3 -2.83 -10.61 -4.61
C ILE A 3 -2.87 -9.25 -5.27
N LYS A 4 -3.62 -8.34 -4.66
CA LYS A 4 -3.64 -6.95 -5.13
C LYS A 4 -2.82 -6.09 -4.18
N LEU A 5 -2.11 -5.14 -4.75
CA LEU A 5 -1.39 -4.14 -3.97
C LEU A 5 -1.75 -2.73 -4.46
N ALA A 6 -1.71 -1.78 -3.54
CA ALA A 6 -2.07 -0.40 -3.84
C ALA A 6 -0.89 0.53 -3.53
N CYS A 7 -0.61 1.43 -4.47
CA CYS A 7 0.40 2.47 -4.31
C CYS A 7 -0.30 3.83 -4.23
N GLY A 8 0.02 4.62 -3.20
CA GLY A 8 -0.56 5.96 -3.05
C GLY A 8 0.24 6.99 -3.81
N THR A 9 -0.40 7.77 -4.65
CA THR A 9 0.27 8.73 -5.52
C THR A 9 -0.58 9.97 -5.79
N ASP A 10 0.08 11.08 -6.10
CA ASP A 10 -0.59 12.29 -6.54
C ASP A 10 -0.41 12.52 -8.04
N ASN A 11 0.65 11.99 -8.62
CA ASN A 11 1.00 12.24 -10.02
C ASN A 11 1.09 10.99 -10.91
N GLY A 12 0.94 9.82 -10.33
CA GLY A 12 0.98 8.55 -11.08
C GLY A 12 2.36 7.93 -11.24
N THR A 13 3.43 8.63 -10.89
CA THR A 13 4.80 8.13 -11.06
C THR A 13 5.55 7.97 -9.75
N GLU A 14 5.25 8.83 -8.78
CA GLU A 14 5.91 8.82 -7.49
C GLU A 14 4.90 8.68 -6.36
N PHE A 15 5.36 8.11 -5.25
CA PHE A 15 4.53 8.07 -4.04
C PHE A 15 4.26 9.49 -3.56
N THR A 16 3.06 9.70 -3.01
CA THR A 16 2.74 10.99 -2.43
C THR A 16 3.66 11.30 -1.26
N ASN A 17 3.95 12.59 -1.05
CA ASN A 17 4.75 13.05 0.09
C ASN A 17 3.94 13.12 1.38
N VAL A 18 2.63 13.08 1.29
CA VAL A 18 1.75 13.05 2.46
C VAL A 18 1.46 11.60 2.86
N HIS A 19 0.62 11.40 3.86
CA HIS A 19 0.27 10.06 4.31
C HIS A 19 -0.45 9.28 3.21
N PHE A 20 -0.24 7.98 3.17
CA PHE A 20 -0.85 7.10 2.16
C PHE A 20 -2.34 7.39 1.94
N GLY A 21 -3.11 7.49 3.04
CA GLY A 21 -4.55 7.72 2.96
C GLY A 21 -4.95 9.08 2.39
N SER A 22 -4.02 10.01 2.28
CA SER A 22 -4.26 11.35 1.72
C SER A 22 -3.80 11.47 0.27
N SER A 23 -3.40 10.37 -0.35
CA SER A 23 -3.02 10.37 -1.76
C SER A 23 -4.21 10.79 -2.62
N LYS A 24 -3.94 11.44 -3.75
CA LYS A 24 -4.99 11.79 -4.71
C LYS A 24 -5.52 10.55 -5.41
N TYR A 25 -4.65 9.59 -5.68
CA TYR A 25 -5.01 8.36 -6.39
C TYR A 25 -4.37 7.16 -5.74
N PHE A 26 -4.97 5.99 -5.98
CA PHE A 26 -4.36 4.70 -5.64
C PHE A 26 -4.20 3.93 -6.93
N LEU A 27 -2.98 3.49 -7.20
CA LEU A 27 -2.69 2.64 -8.34
C LEU A 27 -2.76 1.19 -7.87
N ILE A 28 -3.64 0.42 -8.48
CA ILE A 28 -3.86 -0.97 -8.09
C ILE A 28 -3.16 -1.90 -9.06
N TYR A 29 -2.34 -2.79 -8.50
CA TYR A 29 -1.60 -3.80 -9.26
C TYR A 29 -2.00 -5.19 -8.80
N GLU A 30 -1.95 -6.15 -9.70
CA GLU A 30 -2.06 -7.55 -9.34
C GLU A 30 -0.64 -8.14 -9.33
N PHE A 31 -0.32 -8.83 -8.24
CA PHE A 31 0.99 -9.42 -8.06
C PHE A 31 0.85 -10.93 -7.91
N ASN A 32 1.47 -11.68 -8.82
CA ASN A 32 1.53 -13.12 -8.70
C ASN A 32 2.76 -13.47 -7.87
N LEU A 33 2.52 -13.97 -6.66
CA LEU A 33 3.61 -14.25 -5.71
C LEU A 33 4.51 -15.41 -6.17
N GLU A 34 4.03 -16.27 -7.05
CA GLU A 34 4.80 -17.40 -7.55
C GLU A 34 5.65 -17.03 -8.76
N THR A 35 5.03 -16.45 -9.78
CA THR A 35 5.75 -16.04 -10.99
C THR A 35 6.46 -14.70 -10.85
N LYS A 36 6.06 -13.92 -9.84
CA LYS A 36 6.56 -12.57 -9.56
C LYS A 36 6.14 -11.54 -10.61
N ASP A 37 5.14 -11.85 -11.41
CA ASP A 37 4.59 -10.90 -12.38
C ASP A 37 3.77 -9.84 -11.66
N LEU A 38 3.95 -8.59 -12.07
CA LEU A 38 3.18 -7.45 -11.60
C LEU A 38 2.45 -6.84 -12.79
N GLU A 39 1.14 -6.66 -12.65
CA GLU A 39 0.33 -6.10 -13.70
C GLU A 39 -0.49 -4.92 -13.17
N PHE A 40 -0.43 -3.79 -13.86
CA PHE A 40 -1.27 -2.65 -13.51
C PHE A 40 -2.72 -2.96 -13.86
N LEU A 41 -3.62 -2.78 -12.90
CA LEU A 41 -5.04 -3.03 -13.12
C LEU A 41 -5.83 -1.75 -13.34
N LYS A 42 -5.71 -0.79 -12.43
CA LYS A 42 -6.52 0.42 -12.49
C LYS A 42 -5.99 1.50 -11.57
N LYS A 43 -6.42 2.72 -11.86
CA LYS A 43 -6.22 3.88 -11.00
C LYS A 43 -7.55 4.22 -10.35
N ILE A 44 -7.55 4.33 -9.03
CA ILE A 44 -8.74 4.71 -8.28
C ILE A 44 -8.52 6.12 -7.74
N GLU A 45 -9.49 7.00 -8.00
CA GLU A 45 -9.46 8.32 -7.40
C GLU A 45 -9.83 8.21 -5.93
N ASN A 46 -9.08 8.89 -5.09
CA ASN A 46 -9.38 8.91 -3.66
C ASN A 46 -10.49 9.92 -3.39
N SER A 47 -11.71 9.44 -3.29
CA SER A 47 -12.88 10.26 -3.05
C SER A 47 -13.27 10.34 -1.58
N THR A 48 -12.35 9.97 -0.67
CA THR A 48 -12.65 10.07 0.75
C THR A 48 -12.85 11.53 1.13
N PRO A 49 -13.71 11.81 2.11
CA PRO A 49 -13.91 13.18 2.58
C PRO A 49 -12.58 13.79 3.02
N GLU A 50 -12.41 15.08 2.72
CA GLU A 50 -11.27 15.79 3.24
C GLU A 50 -11.24 15.64 4.75
N GLU A 51 -10.05 15.58 5.27
CA GLU A 51 -9.88 15.50 6.71
C GLU A 51 -10.29 16.81 7.32
N GLU A 52 -11.52 16.86 7.74
CA GLU A 52 -11.95 17.92 8.59
C GLU A 52 -11.41 17.61 9.97
N LYS A 53 -11.41 18.51 10.82
CA LYS A 53 -10.89 18.46 12.20
C LYS A 53 -10.76 17.08 12.84
N HIS A 54 -11.68 16.18 12.61
CA HIS A 54 -11.73 14.89 13.29
C HIS A 54 -12.11 13.77 12.34
N GLY A 55 -11.77 13.94 11.08
CA GLY A 55 -12.18 13.02 10.03
C GLY A 55 -11.56 11.64 10.09
N ASP A 56 -10.70 11.41 11.03
CA ASP A 56 -9.84 10.25 11.07
C ASP A 56 -10.58 8.95 10.93
N THR A 57 -11.59 8.71 11.76
CA THR A 57 -12.33 7.44 11.75
C THR A 57 -13.11 7.29 10.45
N LYS A 58 -13.76 8.34 10.02
CA LYS A 58 -14.55 8.34 8.79
C LYS A 58 -13.66 8.17 7.57
N LYS A 59 -12.54 8.88 7.55
CA LYS A 59 -11.58 8.78 6.46
C LYS A 59 -10.97 7.39 6.37
N ALA A 60 -10.53 6.84 7.49
CA ALA A 60 -9.95 5.51 7.53
C ALA A 60 -10.93 4.46 7.03
N LYS A 61 -12.19 4.58 7.40
CA LYS A 61 -13.23 3.66 6.95
C LYS A 61 -13.44 3.76 5.45
N SER A 62 -13.47 4.98 4.91
CA SER A 62 -13.66 5.20 3.47
C SER A 62 -12.49 4.63 2.66
N VAL A 63 -11.27 4.84 3.11
CA VAL A 63 -10.09 4.27 2.45
C VAL A 63 -10.13 2.76 2.50
N SER A 64 -10.49 2.17 3.63
CA SER A 64 -10.61 0.71 3.76
C SER A 64 -11.64 0.15 2.78
N GLU A 65 -12.74 0.86 2.55
CA GLU A 65 -13.75 0.45 1.58
C GLU A 65 -13.18 0.40 0.17
N LEU A 66 -12.43 1.44 -0.21
CA LEU A 66 -11.81 1.50 -1.53
C LEU A 66 -10.82 0.36 -1.75
N LEU A 67 -10.19 -0.11 -0.69
CA LEU A 67 -9.10 -1.08 -0.77
C LEU A 67 -9.47 -2.45 -0.21
N LYS A 68 -10.76 -2.78 -0.16
CA LYS A 68 -11.21 -4.00 0.51
C LYS A 68 -10.63 -5.32 -0.01
N ASN A 69 -10.25 -5.38 -1.27
CA ASN A 69 -9.66 -6.58 -1.87
C ASN A 69 -8.15 -6.50 -2.01
N VAL A 70 -7.53 -5.52 -1.38
CA VAL A 70 -6.10 -5.31 -1.44
C VAL A 70 -5.47 -5.86 -0.16
N PHE A 71 -4.33 -6.54 -0.29
CA PHE A 71 -3.60 -7.09 0.86
C PHE A 71 -2.31 -6.36 1.19
N VAL A 72 -1.74 -5.65 0.23
CA VAL A 72 -0.45 -4.98 0.38
C VAL A 72 -0.59 -3.52 0.00
N LEU A 73 -0.04 -2.64 0.82
CA LEU A 73 -0.01 -1.21 0.55
C LEU A 73 1.44 -0.77 0.41
N ALA A 74 1.71 0.14 -0.51
CA ALA A 74 3.05 0.71 -0.67
C ALA A 74 2.96 2.22 -0.66
N ALA A 75 3.85 2.86 0.11
CA ALA A 75 3.85 4.30 0.27
C ALA A 75 5.21 4.80 0.74
N PHE A 76 5.40 6.11 0.66
CA PHE A 76 6.57 6.75 1.26
C PHE A 76 6.37 6.93 2.76
N ARG A 77 5.13 7.21 3.20
CA ARG A 77 4.78 7.32 4.62
C ARG A 77 3.31 7.03 4.87
N TYR A 78 2.97 6.64 6.10
CA TYR A 78 1.61 6.29 6.49
C TYR A 78 1.00 7.16 7.59
N GLY A 79 1.79 7.79 8.40
CA GLY A 79 1.29 8.53 9.55
C GLY A 79 0.75 7.61 10.65
N PRO A 80 -0.05 8.16 11.60
CA PRO A 80 -0.53 7.40 12.77
C PRO A 80 -1.40 6.19 12.42
N ASN A 81 -2.06 6.20 11.29
CA ASN A 81 -2.93 5.10 10.88
C ASN A 81 -2.19 3.78 10.65
N ILE A 82 -0.86 3.80 10.61
CA ILE A 82 -0.06 2.60 10.43
C ILE A 82 -0.42 1.52 11.47
N VAL A 83 -0.80 1.93 12.67
CA VAL A 83 -1.18 1.00 13.72
C VAL A 83 -2.39 0.15 13.32
N ARG A 84 -3.36 0.76 12.64
CA ARG A 84 -4.55 0.06 12.14
C ARG A 84 -4.25 -0.71 10.86
N ILE A 85 -3.45 -0.12 10.00
CA ILE A 85 -3.07 -0.70 8.72
C ILE A 85 -2.41 -2.06 8.92
N LYS A 86 -1.49 -2.17 9.87
CA LYS A 86 -0.76 -3.41 10.16
C LYS A 86 -1.65 -4.57 10.56
N LYS A 87 -2.83 -4.29 11.04
CA LYS A 87 -3.76 -5.36 11.45
C LYS A 87 -4.39 -6.05 10.25
N ARG A 88 -4.46 -5.38 9.13
CA ARG A 88 -5.18 -5.89 7.95
C ARG A 88 -4.31 -6.00 6.70
N PHE A 89 -3.40 -5.07 6.51
CA PHE A 89 -2.58 -4.99 5.30
C PHE A 89 -1.12 -5.22 5.63
N VAL A 90 -0.37 -5.67 4.63
CA VAL A 90 1.10 -5.68 4.70
C VAL A 90 1.58 -4.31 4.24
N PRO A 91 2.10 -3.47 5.13
CA PRO A 91 2.52 -2.13 4.73
C PRO A 91 3.97 -2.12 4.27
N ILE A 92 4.21 -1.54 3.10
CA ILE A 92 5.55 -1.33 2.58
C ILE A 92 5.84 0.16 2.65
N ILE A 93 6.95 0.51 3.29
CA ILE A 93 7.45 1.88 3.30
C ILE A 93 8.65 1.92 2.38
N SER A 94 8.55 2.70 1.31
CA SER A 94 9.63 2.83 0.35
C SER A 94 10.30 4.19 0.46
N ARG A 95 11.61 4.19 0.65
CA ARG A 95 12.40 5.42 0.58
C ARG A 95 12.72 5.78 -0.86
N GLU A 96 12.50 4.87 -1.78
CA GLU A 96 12.55 5.15 -3.20
C GLU A 96 11.18 5.70 -3.61
N LYS A 97 11.13 6.96 -3.98
CA LYS A 97 9.86 7.61 -4.34
C LYS A 97 9.30 7.15 -5.67
N ASN A 98 10.15 6.72 -6.58
CA ASN A 98 9.70 6.25 -7.88
C ASN A 98 8.96 4.92 -7.74
N ILE A 99 7.71 4.89 -8.15
CA ILE A 99 6.86 3.71 -8.01
C ILE A 99 7.40 2.54 -8.83
N GLY A 100 7.78 2.77 -10.07
CA GLY A 100 8.31 1.71 -10.93
C GLY A 100 9.54 1.03 -10.34
N LYS A 101 10.46 1.81 -9.79
CA LYS A 101 11.66 1.26 -9.15
C LYS A 101 11.30 0.46 -7.90
N THR A 102 10.35 0.96 -7.12
CA THR A 102 9.87 0.25 -5.94
C THR A 102 9.21 -1.08 -6.31
N LEU A 103 8.39 -1.09 -7.36
CA LEU A 103 7.73 -2.31 -7.81
C LEU A 103 8.75 -3.38 -8.22
N SER A 104 9.84 -2.98 -8.86
CA SER A 104 10.91 -3.91 -9.22
C SER A 104 11.52 -4.58 -7.99
N LYS A 105 11.63 -3.84 -6.90
CA LYS A 105 12.14 -4.38 -5.64
C LYS A 105 11.10 -5.24 -4.93
N ILE A 106 9.83 -4.88 -5.03
CA ILE A 106 8.74 -5.66 -4.46
C ILE A 106 8.73 -7.08 -5.03
N LYS A 107 9.01 -7.22 -6.31
CA LYS A 107 9.09 -8.55 -6.93
C LYS A 107 10.08 -9.48 -6.21
N LEU A 108 11.16 -8.92 -5.69
CA LEU A 108 12.18 -9.69 -4.98
C LEU A 108 11.76 -10.05 -3.56
N LEU A 109 10.67 -9.47 -3.07
CA LEU A 109 10.19 -9.67 -1.71
C LEU A 109 8.94 -10.56 -1.66
N SER A 110 8.66 -11.30 -2.73
CA SER A 110 7.45 -12.11 -2.82
C SER A 110 7.31 -13.11 -1.67
N ASP A 111 8.40 -13.76 -1.26
CA ASP A 111 8.36 -14.73 -0.16
C ASP A 111 8.08 -14.04 1.18
N LYS A 112 8.68 -12.89 1.41
CA LYS A 112 8.45 -12.12 2.64
C LYS A 112 7.00 -11.65 2.69
N ILE A 113 6.49 -11.15 1.58
CA ILE A 113 5.10 -10.69 1.49
C ILE A 113 4.13 -11.84 1.74
N LYS A 114 4.38 -12.99 1.12
CA LYS A 114 3.54 -14.17 1.32
C LYS A 114 3.52 -14.58 2.78
N SER A 115 4.68 -14.60 3.42
CA SER A 115 4.80 -14.95 4.85
C SER A 115 3.97 -14.02 5.72
N GLU A 116 3.97 -12.71 5.42
CA GLU A 116 3.19 -11.75 6.19
C GLU A 116 1.69 -11.93 5.97
N ILE A 117 1.28 -12.19 4.73
CA ILE A 117 -0.14 -12.40 4.41
C ILE A 117 -0.67 -13.65 5.11
N GLU A 118 0.15 -14.68 5.24
CA GLU A 118 -0.26 -15.96 5.83
C GLU A 118 -0.25 -15.98 7.35
N LYS A 119 0.13 -14.90 7.99
CA LYS A 119 0.05 -14.82 9.46
C LYS A 119 -1.38 -15.00 9.92
N GLU A 120 -1.52 -15.64 11.09
CA GLU A 120 -2.82 -15.87 11.68
C GLU A 120 -3.56 -14.56 11.94
N LYS A 121 -4.88 -14.63 11.84
CA LYS A 121 -5.75 -13.49 12.14
C LYS A 121 -5.50 -12.99 13.54
N GLY A 122 -5.39 -11.67 13.68
CA GLY A 122 -5.11 -11.04 14.96
C GLY A 122 -3.65 -10.75 15.22
N ILE A 123 -2.75 -11.27 14.37
CA ILE A 123 -1.32 -10.98 14.47
C ILE A 123 -1.01 -9.83 13.53
N ASP A 124 -0.38 -8.78 14.06
CA ASP A 124 0.00 -7.63 13.25
C ASP A 124 1.06 -8.03 12.23
N LYS A 125 0.93 -7.48 11.03
CA LYS A 125 1.91 -7.69 9.98
C LYS A 125 3.10 -6.76 10.18
N GLU A 126 4.27 -7.21 9.78
CA GLU A 126 5.47 -6.38 9.84
C GLU A 126 5.49 -5.34 8.73
N ILE A 127 6.08 -4.19 9.05
CA ILE A 127 6.35 -3.18 8.04
C ILE A 127 7.56 -3.64 7.24
N ILE A 128 7.42 -3.65 5.92
CA ILE A 128 8.54 -3.99 5.02
C ILE A 128 9.15 -2.68 4.51
N TYR A 129 10.45 -2.51 4.70
CA TYR A 129 11.16 -1.30 4.29
C TYR A 129 11.95 -1.54 3.01
N ILE A 130 11.80 -0.61 2.07
CA ILE A 130 12.58 -0.61 0.84
C ILE A 130 13.46 0.63 0.85
N LYS A 131 14.77 0.42 0.69
CA LYS A 131 15.73 1.50 0.70
C LYS A 131 15.74 2.24 -0.63
N LYS A 132 16.14 3.50 -0.58
CA LYS A 132 16.35 4.26 -1.78
C LYS A 132 17.52 3.66 -2.54
N GLU A 133 17.37 3.55 -3.84
CA GLU A 133 18.42 3.09 -4.72
C GLU A 133 19.46 4.20 -4.92
N GLU A 134 20.72 3.86 -4.75
CA GLU A 134 21.81 4.81 -4.94
C GLU A 134 22.36 4.76 -6.35
#